data_930a966d44c1778d93c8346aefc7ed77
#
_entry.id   930a966d44c1778d93c8346aefc7ed77
#
_cell.length_a   1.000
_cell.length_b   1.000
_cell.length_c   1.000
_cell.angle_alpha   90.00
_cell.angle_beta   90.00
_cell.angle_gamma   90.00
#
_symmetry.space_group_name_H-M   'P 1'
#
loop_
_entity.id
_entity.type
_entity.pdbx_description
1 polymer ?
#
loop_
_entity_poly.entity_id
_entity_poly.type
_entity_poly.pdbx_seq_one_letter_code
_entity_poly.pdbx_strand_id
1 'polypeptide(L)'
;MLIAYIVMSPQSGYSLKRLFAATPATVYNPSPGALYPALRRLVSADLLSVEEAVSRGQRTRRLYQVTEAGRAAHEAWLREPVRKETVAKDLGLHLMRFAMMQDTVERARVLAFLRDLAEGLESFIEGIRSYLATELEPGRTHAALALEHGIAVHQASLDWARSAYDTLSGDGGAATTR
;
A
#
# COMPACT_ATOMS: atom_id res chain seq x y z
N MET A 1 7.71 2.02 -2.05
CA MET A 1 7.32 0.89 -1.17
C MET A 1 8.46 0.32 -0.35
N LEU A 2 9.59 -0.19 -0.90
CA LEU A 2 10.73 -0.69 -0.09
C LEU A 2 11.27 0.37 0.88
N ILE A 3 11.37 1.61 0.44
CA ILE A 3 11.82 2.75 1.26
C ILE A 3 10.96 2.89 2.52
N ALA A 4 9.64 2.72 2.45
CA ALA A 4 8.73 2.86 3.58
C ALA A 4 9.09 1.96 4.77
N TYR A 5 9.54 0.73 4.51
CA TYR A 5 9.99 -0.17 5.57
C TYR A 5 11.38 0.19 6.12
N ILE A 6 12.26 0.74 5.26
CA ILE A 6 13.63 1.10 5.66
C ILE A 6 13.66 2.44 6.39
N VAL A 7 12.69 3.33 6.14
CA VAL A 7 12.53 4.60 6.89
C VAL A 7 12.30 4.34 8.38
N MET A 8 11.57 3.29 8.72
CA MET A 8 11.28 2.95 10.13
C MET A 8 12.53 2.47 10.88
N SER A 9 13.39 1.71 10.22
CA SER A 9 14.67 1.24 10.77
C SER A 9 15.56 0.67 9.66
N PRO A 10 16.89 0.73 9.80
CA PRO A 10 17.82 0.08 8.87
C PRO A 10 17.51 -1.42 8.71
N GLN A 11 17.49 -1.91 7.48
CA GLN A 11 17.10 -3.28 7.14
C GLN A 11 18.16 -3.97 6.29
N SER A 12 18.34 -5.28 6.53
CA SER A 12 19.07 -6.14 5.58
C SER A 12 18.09 -6.70 4.53
N GLY A 13 18.61 -7.14 3.38
CA GLY A 13 17.77 -7.84 2.40
C GLY A 13 17.10 -9.10 2.97
N TYR A 14 17.78 -9.77 3.92
CA TYR A 14 17.23 -10.92 4.62
C TYR A 14 16.10 -10.53 5.60
N SER A 15 16.27 -9.45 6.39
CA SER A 15 15.21 -8.98 7.29
C SER A 15 13.98 -8.51 6.53
N LEU A 16 14.15 -7.80 5.40
CA LEU A 16 13.05 -7.42 4.53
C LEU A 16 12.29 -8.64 3.99
N LYS A 17 13.01 -9.67 3.52
CA LYS A 17 12.38 -10.92 3.08
C LYS A 17 11.53 -11.56 4.18
N ARG A 18 12.06 -11.63 5.41
CA ARG A 18 11.32 -12.17 6.57
C ARG A 18 10.10 -11.31 6.90
N LEU A 19 10.25 -10.00 6.89
CA LEU A 19 9.16 -9.05 7.15
C LEU A 19 8.01 -9.26 6.16
N PHE A 20 8.31 -9.33 4.87
CA PHE A 20 7.29 -9.58 3.84
C PHE A 20 6.61 -10.94 3.98
N ALA A 21 7.35 -11.98 4.37
CA ALA A 21 6.78 -13.31 4.60
C ALA A 21 5.93 -13.39 5.87
N ALA A 22 6.21 -12.56 6.87
CA ALA A 22 5.53 -12.57 8.16
C ALA A 22 4.28 -11.67 8.21
N THR A 23 4.12 -10.73 7.27
CA THR A 23 3.01 -9.79 7.27
C THR A 23 1.87 -10.33 6.41
N PRO A 24 0.75 -10.83 7.01
CA PRO A 24 -0.34 -11.47 6.28
C PRO A 24 -1.02 -10.57 5.25
N ALA A 25 -1.01 -9.27 5.49
CA ALA A 25 -1.66 -8.26 4.65
C ALA A 25 -0.73 -7.67 3.57
N THR A 26 0.49 -8.20 3.39
CA THR A 26 1.36 -7.65 2.36
C THR A 26 0.93 -8.12 0.98
N VAL A 27 0.31 -7.21 0.28
CA VAL A 27 0.07 -7.27 -1.18
C VAL A 27 1.41 -7.32 -1.96
N TYR A 28 2.53 -7.10 -1.27
CA TYR A 28 3.87 -7.06 -1.84
C TYR A 28 4.78 -8.08 -1.16
N ASN A 29 4.88 -9.24 -1.78
CA ASN A 29 5.87 -10.25 -1.43
C ASN A 29 6.82 -10.47 -2.61
N PRO A 30 7.85 -9.61 -2.77
CA PRO A 30 8.77 -9.72 -3.89
C PRO A 30 9.58 -11.00 -3.78
N SER A 31 9.70 -11.71 -4.89
CA SER A 31 10.66 -12.82 -4.99
C SER A 31 12.08 -12.32 -4.69
N PRO A 32 13.00 -13.17 -4.21
CA PRO A 32 14.40 -12.78 -4.05
C PRO A 32 15.02 -12.20 -5.32
N GLY A 33 14.58 -12.69 -6.49
CA GLY A 33 14.99 -12.17 -7.80
C GLY A 33 14.52 -10.74 -8.08
N ALA A 34 13.44 -10.28 -7.47
CA ALA A 34 12.95 -8.92 -7.60
C ALA A 34 13.47 -7.98 -6.50
N LEU A 35 13.62 -8.48 -5.27
CA LEU A 35 14.01 -7.67 -4.10
C LEU A 35 15.42 -7.07 -4.24
N TYR A 36 16.43 -7.90 -4.51
CA TYR A 36 17.81 -7.42 -4.56
C TYR A 36 18.10 -6.47 -5.74
N PRO A 37 17.59 -6.69 -6.97
CA PRO A 37 17.68 -5.70 -8.03
C PRO A 37 16.98 -4.38 -7.67
N ALA A 38 15.85 -4.42 -6.99
CA ALA A 38 15.15 -3.21 -6.54
C ALA A 38 15.99 -2.42 -5.51
N LEU A 39 16.57 -3.10 -4.52
CA LEU A 39 17.48 -2.48 -3.55
C LEU A 39 18.67 -1.83 -4.23
N ARG A 40 19.32 -2.51 -5.21
CA ARG A 40 20.43 -1.93 -5.97
C ARG A 40 20.02 -0.68 -6.73
N ARG A 41 18.85 -0.68 -7.39
CA ARG A 41 18.33 0.51 -8.08
C ARG A 41 18.12 1.70 -7.14
N LEU A 42 17.60 1.45 -5.93
CA LEU A 42 17.40 2.50 -4.95
C LEU A 42 18.72 3.07 -4.43
N VAL A 43 19.75 2.23 -4.26
CA VAL A 43 21.11 2.68 -3.93
C VAL A 43 21.71 3.50 -5.06
N SER A 44 21.60 3.02 -6.31
CA SER A 44 22.12 3.76 -7.49
C SER A 44 21.40 5.10 -7.72
N ALA A 45 20.15 5.24 -7.23
CA ALA A 45 19.38 6.48 -7.28
C ALA A 45 19.61 7.37 -6.05
N ASP A 46 20.58 7.05 -5.18
CA ASP A 46 20.89 7.75 -3.93
C ASP A 46 19.71 7.87 -2.95
N LEU A 47 18.71 6.97 -3.06
CA LEU A 47 17.58 6.92 -2.14
C LEU A 47 17.86 6.05 -0.91
N LEU A 48 18.82 5.12 -1.03
CA LEU A 48 19.34 4.28 0.05
C LEU A 48 20.86 4.33 0.05
N SER A 49 21.43 4.28 1.24
CA SER A 49 22.86 3.97 1.46
C SER A 49 23.00 2.52 1.96
N VAL A 50 24.21 1.98 1.81
CA VAL A 50 24.57 0.63 2.28
C VAL A 50 25.71 0.73 3.27
N GLU A 51 25.52 0.19 4.45
CA GLU A 51 26.56 0.01 5.45
C GLU A 51 26.86 -1.47 5.62
N GLU A 52 28.15 -1.83 5.69
CA GLU A 52 28.55 -3.19 5.99
C GLU A 52 28.69 -3.37 7.50
N ALA A 53 27.76 -4.09 8.10
CA ALA A 53 27.79 -4.44 9.52
C ALA A 53 28.38 -5.83 9.73
N VAL A 54 29.40 -5.91 10.58
CA VAL A 54 29.99 -7.20 10.98
C VAL A 54 29.10 -7.83 12.07
N SER A 55 28.49 -8.96 11.75
CA SER A 55 27.73 -9.77 12.73
C SER A 55 28.67 -10.58 13.62
N ARG A 56 28.27 -10.87 14.87
CA ARG A 56 28.97 -11.77 15.83
C ARG A 56 29.15 -13.19 15.27
N GLY A 57 29.92 -13.38 14.25
CA GLY A 57 30.13 -14.67 13.56
C GLY A 57 30.75 -14.51 12.19
N GLN A 58 31.52 -13.45 11.95
CA GLN A 58 32.27 -13.16 10.73
C GLN A 58 31.50 -13.06 9.41
N ARG A 59 30.16 -13.04 9.43
CA ARG A 59 29.38 -12.82 8.20
C ARG A 59 29.04 -11.35 8.06
N THR A 60 29.64 -10.68 7.10
CA THR A 60 29.30 -9.29 6.73
C THR A 60 27.86 -9.24 6.26
N ARG A 61 27.05 -8.35 6.85
CA ARG A 61 25.67 -8.09 6.44
C ARG A 61 25.60 -6.68 5.85
N ARG A 62 24.95 -6.56 4.71
CA ARG A 62 24.61 -5.26 4.14
C ARG A 62 23.33 -4.75 4.78
N LEU A 63 23.43 -3.63 5.49
CA LEU A 63 22.31 -2.89 6.04
C LEU A 63 22.00 -1.72 5.09
N TYR A 64 20.77 -1.63 4.67
CA TYR A 64 20.26 -0.52 3.86
C TYR A 64 19.67 0.51 4.81
N GLN A 65 20.05 1.76 4.62
CA GLN A 65 19.55 2.92 5.36
C GLN A 65 18.97 3.92 4.36
N VAL A 66 17.93 4.65 4.79
CA VAL A 66 17.36 5.70 3.95
C VAL A 66 18.24 6.94 4.00
N THR A 67 18.54 7.51 2.84
CA THR A 67 19.20 8.82 2.71
C THR A 67 18.23 9.98 2.95
N GLU A 68 18.72 11.21 3.00
CA GLU A 68 17.87 12.40 3.05
C GLU A 68 16.98 12.49 1.79
N ALA A 69 17.54 12.25 0.61
CA ALA A 69 16.79 12.18 -0.64
C ALA A 69 15.73 11.07 -0.61
N GLY A 70 16.05 9.90 -0.02
CA GLY A 70 15.10 8.82 0.17
C GLY A 70 13.96 9.17 1.13
N ARG A 71 14.22 9.93 2.20
CA ARG A 71 13.17 10.45 3.09
C ARG A 71 12.25 11.41 2.36
N ALA A 72 12.82 12.38 1.65
CA ALA A 72 12.05 13.34 0.86
C ALA A 72 11.17 12.64 -0.20
N ALA A 73 11.71 11.63 -0.89
CA ALA A 73 10.94 10.83 -1.84
C ALA A 73 9.81 10.03 -1.17
N HIS A 74 10.04 9.48 0.03
CA HIS A 74 9.01 8.80 0.81
C HIS A 74 7.89 9.75 1.23
N GLU A 75 8.24 10.91 1.76
CA GLU A 75 7.28 11.93 2.17
C GLU A 75 6.45 12.45 0.98
N ALA A 76 7.09 12.67 -0.18
CA ALA A 76 6.39 13.04 -1.40
C ALA A 76 5.38 11.97 -1.81
N TRP A 77 5.79 10.68 -1.78
CA TRP A 77 4.91 9.56 -2.09
C TRP A 77 3.71 9.44 -1.12
N LEU A 78 3.90 9.72 0.17
CA LEU A 78 2.77 9.75 1.13
C LEU A 78 1.75 10.84 0.79
N ARG A 79 2.18 11.92 0.13
CA ARG A 79 1.34 13.06 -0.24
C ARG A 79 0.76 12.97 -1.66
N GLU A 80 1.10 11.93 -2.43
CA GLU A 80 0.53 11.74 -3.77
C GLU A 80 -0.99 11.59 -3.71
N PRO A 81 -1.74 12.19 -4.64
CA PRO A 81 -3.18 11.96 -4.74
C PRO A 81 -3.49 10.49 -5.08
N VAL A 82 -4.69 10.05 -4.74
CA VAL A 82 -5.22 8.75 -5.21
C VAL A 82 -5.59 8.89 -6.68
N ARG A 83 -5.06 7.99 -7.51
CA ARG A 83 -5.45 7.88 -8.91
C ARG A 83 -6.69 6.99 -9.03
N LYS A 84 -7.85 7.61 -9.26
CA LYS A 84 -9.14 6.92 -9.28
C LYS A 84 -9.23 5.86 -10.38
N GLU A 85 -8.56 6.08 -11.51
CA GLU A 85 -8.55 5.18 -12.68
C GLU A 85 -7.85 3.85 -12.40
N THR A 86 -6.94 3.81 -11.43
CA THR A 86 -6.18 2.60 -11.08
C THR A 86 -6.45 2.13 -9.66
N VAL A 87 -7.43 2.71 -8.97
CA VAL A 87 -7.66 2.49 -7.54
C VAL A 87 -7.81 1.01 -7.17
N ALA A 88 -8.54 0.25 -7.94
CA ALA A 88 -8.76 -1.17 -7.69
C ALA A 88 -7.47 -1.99 -7.88
N LYS A 89 -6.69 -1.69 -8.91
CA LYS A 89 -5.41 -2.34 -9.19
C LYS A 89 -4.37 -2.02 -8.12
N ASP A 90 -4.37 -0.77 -7.65
CA ASP A 90 -3.37 -0.25 -6.71
C ASP A 90 -3.86 -0.29 -5.25
N LEU A 91 -5.02 -0.94 -4.97
CA LEU A 91 -5.66 -0.95 -3.65
C LEU A 91 -4.70 -1.33 -2.52
N GLY A 92 -3.94 -2.40 -2.68
CA GLY A 92 -2.98 -2.80 -1.67
C GLY A 92 -1.86 -1.79 -1.44
N LEU A 93 -1.45 -1.08 -2.50
CA LEU A 93 -0.49 0.03 -2.38
C LEU A 93 -1.11 1.22 -1.62
N HIS A 94 -2.39 1.50 -1.84
CA HIS A 94 -3.12 2.54 -1.11
C HIS A 94 -3.28 2.21 0.36
N LEU A 95 -3.64 0.97 0.71
CA LEU A 95 -3.74 0.52 2.11
C LEU A 95 -2.40 0.62 2.84
N MET A 96 -1.31 0.20 2.18
CA MET A 96 0.02 0.34 2.75
C MET A 96 0.42 1.80 2.93
N ARG A 97 0.13 2.67 1.95
CA ARG A 97 0.39 4.11 2.04
C ARG A 97 -0.37 4.72 3.21
N PHE A 98 -1.66 4.38 3.37
CA PHE A 98 -2.46 4.82 4.50
C PHE A 98 -1.82 4.43 5.84
N ALA A 99 -1.39 3.17 6.00
CA ALA A 99 -0.74 2.71 7.22
C ALA A 99 0.57 3.45 7.54
N MET A 100 1.26 3.98 6.53
CA MET A 100 2.51 4.73 6.69
C MET A 100 2.30 6.24 6.90
N MET A 101 1.05 6.74 6.77
CA MET A 101 0.74 8.16 6.98
C MET A 101 0.69 8.56 8.46
N GLN A 102 0.62 7.57 9.37
CA GLN A 102 0.52 7.80 10.80
C GLN A 102 1.63 8.76 11.28
N ASP A 103 1.25 9.80 12.02
CA ASP A 103 2.12 10.82 12.64
C ASP A 103 3.00 11.67 11.69
N THR A 104 3.02 11.36 10.39
CA THR A 104 3.88 12.04 9.41
C THR A 104 3.13 12.92 8.42
N VAL A 105 1.81 12.75 8.33
CA VAL A 105 0.96 13.48 7.38
C VAL A 105 -0.17 14.20 8.12
N GLU A 106 -0.42 15.45 7.75
CA GLU A 106 -1.51 16.24 8.33
C GLU A 106 -2.86 15.53 8.21
N ARG A 107 -3.67 15.55 9.29
CA ARG A 107 -4.99 14.91 9.36
C ARG A 107 -5.90 15.26 8.18
N ALA A 108 -5.94 16.52 7.77
CA ALA A 108 -6.76 16.96 6.64
C ALA A 108 -6.40 16.23 5.34
N ARG A 109 -5.11 15.93 5.12
CA ARG A 109 -4.63 15.20 3.96
C ARG A 109 -4.94 13.70 4.04
N VAL A 110 -4.89 13.12 5.23
CA VAL A 110 -5.32 11.72 5.47
C VAL A 110 -6.82 11.56 5.17
N LEU A 111 -7.64 12.50 5.63
CA LEU A 111 -9.07 12.51 5.35
C LEU A 111 -9.36 12.70 3.85
N ALA A 112 -8.65 13.60 3.17
CA ALA A 112 -8.76 13.76 1.72
C ALA A 112 -8.38 12.46 0.98
N PHE A 113 -7.31 11.79 1.39
CA PHE A 113 -6.90 10.50 0.83
C PHE A 113 -7.99 9.43 0.95
N LEU A 114 -8.60 9.29 2.14
CA LEU A 114 -9.67 8.30 2.37
C LEU A 114 -10.92 8.60 1.55
N ARG A 115 -11.30 9.88 1.42
CA ARG A 115 -12.39 10.31 0.55
C ARG A 115 -12.12 9.97 -0.92
N ASP A 116 -10.95 10.34 -1.43
CA ASP A 116 -10.58 10.09 -2.83
C ASP A 116 -10.49 8.59 -3.13
N LEU A 117 -10.03 7.77 -2.15
CA LEU A 117 -10.03 6.31 -2.23
C LEU A 117 -11.46 5.76 -2.32
N ALA A 118 -12.37 6.24 -1.46
CA ALA A 118 -13.76 5.81 -1.45
C ALA A 118 -14.46 6.17 -2.77
N GLU A 119 -14.32 7.40 -3.25
CA GLU A 119 -14.90 7.85 -4.52
C GLU A 119 -14.38 7.02 -5.71
N GLY A 120 -13.08 6.70 -5.73
CA GLY A 120 -12.51 5.86 -6.78
C GLY A 120 -13.03 4.44 -6.76
N LEU A 121 -13.17 3.83 -5.57
CA LEU A 121 -13.74 2.48 -5.40
C LEU A 121 -15.23 2.45 -5.80
N GLU A 122 -16.00 3.45 -5.41
CA GLU A 122 -17.41 3.58 -5.78
C GLU A 122 -17.59 3.66 -7.31
N SER A 123 -16.81 4.51 -7.95
CA SER A 123 -16.81 4.64 -9.43
C SER A 123 -16.42 3.33 -10.12
N PHE A 124 -15.43 2.60 -9.58
CA PHE A 124 -15.01 1.31 -10.11
C PHE A 124 -16.11 0.24 -9.99
N ILE A 125 -16.76 0.15 -8.82
CA ILE A 125 -17.87 -0.78 -8.56
C ILE A 125 -19.02 -0.50 -9.51
N GLU A 126 -19.39 0.79 -9.68
CA GLU A 126 -20.46 1.18 -10.58
C GLU A 126 -20.15 0.86 -12.04
N GLY A 127 -18.90 1.02 -12.45
CA GLY A 127 -18.44 0.58 -13.78
C GLY A 127 -18.65 -0.91 -14.02
N ILE A 128 -18.34 -1.78 -13.02
CA ILE A 128 -18.58 -3.22 -13.12
C ILE A 128 -20.09 -3.51 -13.17
N ARG A 129 -20.90 -2.87 -12.35
CA ARG A 129 -22.36 -3.03 -12.35
C ARG A 129 -22.98 -2.66 -13.69
N SER A 130 -22.55 -1.53 -14.26
CA SER A 130 -22.98 -1.08 -15.58
C SER A 130 -22.60 -2.12 -16.65
N TYR A 131 -21.37 -2.61 -16.66
CA TYR A 131 -20.92 -3.62 -17.61
C TYR A 131 -21.75 -4.93 -17.51
N LEU A 132 -22.02 -5.40 -16.28
CA LEU A 132 -22.86 -6.57 -16.05
C LEU A 132 -24.30 -6.39 -16.60
N ALA A 133 -24.84 -5.17 -16.49
CA ALA A 133 -26.22 -4.90 -16.89
C ALA A 133 -26.38 -4.69 -18.41
N THR A 134 -25.37 -4.16 -19.09
CA THR A 134 -25.51 -3.67 -20.47
C THR A 134 -24.65 -4.38 -21.50
N GLU A 135 -23.49 -4.91 -21.11
CA GLU A 135 -22.48 -5.38 -22.05
C GLU A 135 -22.17 -6.87 -21.94
N LEU A 136 -22.44 -7.47 -20.78
CA LEU A 136 -22.17 -8.90 -20.62
C LEU A 136 -23.19 -9.73 -21.39
N GLU A 137 -22.72 -10.53 -22.34
CA GLU A 137 -23.56 -11.42 -23.12
C GLU A 137 -24.36 -12.39 -22.24
N PRO A 138 -25.65 -12.65 -22.54
CA PRO A 138 -26.45 -13.65 -21.85
C PRO A 138 -25.79 -15.03 -21.85
N GLY A 139 -25.85 -15.74 -20.72
CA GLY A 139 -25.27 -17.07 -20.58
C GLY A 139 -23.80 -17.12 -20.14
N ARG A 140 -23.12 -15.97 -19.99
CA ARG A 140 -21.74 -15.86 -19.47
C ARG A 140 -21.68 -15.96 -17.94
N THR A 141 -22.31 -16.98 -17.35
CA THR A 141 -22.49 -17.14 -15.90
C THR A 141 -21.19 -17.07 -15.10
N HIS A 142 -20.12 -17.74 -15.56
CA HIS A 142 -18.84 -17.70 -14.84
C HIS A 142 -18.19 -16.31 -14.85
N ALA A 143 -18.33 -15.57 -15.94
CA ALA A 143 -17.85 -14.20 -16.01
C ALA A 143 -18.64 -13.26 -15.09
N ALA A 144 -19.99 -13.43 -15.04
CA ALA A 144 -20.83 -12.68 -14.10
C ALA A 144 -20.43 -12.93 -12.66
N LEU A 145 -20.29 -14.18 -12.23
CA LEU A 145 -19.87 -14.56 -10.88
C LEU A 145 -18.49 -14.01 -10.51
N ALA A 146 -17.54 -14.00 -11.46
CA ALA A 146 -16.21 -13.42 -11.23
C ALA A 146 -16.27 -11.89 -11.03
N LEU A 147 -17.10 -11.20 -11.78
CA LEU A 147 -17.32 -9.77 -11.64
C LEU A 147 -18.07 -9.41 -10.35
N GLU A 148 -19.08 -10.21 -9.98
CA GLU A 148 -19.79 -10.08 -8.70
C GLU A 148 -18.84 -10.27 -7.51
N HIS A 149 -17.92 -11.23 -7.57
CA HIS A 149 -16.87 -11.38 -6.58
C HIS A 149 -15.99 -10.11 -6.49
N GLY A 150 -15.60 -9.55 -7.65
CA GLY A 150 -14.87 -8.29 -7.72
C GLY A 150 -15.63 -7.14 -7.02
N ILE A 151 -16.93 -7.02 -7.28
CA ILE A 151 -17.80 -6.03 -6.60
C ILE A 151 -17.76 -6.27 -5.09
N ALA A 152 -17.96 -7.48 -4.60
CA ALA A 152 -18.00 -7.79 -3.17
C ALA A 152 -16.70 -7.42 -2.45
N VAL A 153 -15.55 -7.75 -3.04
CA VAL A 153 -14.23 -7.41 -2.49
C VAL A 153 -14.01 -5.90 -2.40
N HIS A 154 -14.34 -5.17 -3.47
CA HIS A 154 -14.14 -3.72 -3.49
C HIS A 154 -15.19 -2.98 -2.66
N GLN A 155 -16.39 -3.54 -2.51
CA GLN A 155 -17.41 -2.99 -1.60
C GLN A 155 -16.93 -3.03 -0.15
N ALA A 156 -16.35 -4.14 0.31
CA ALA A 156 -15.77 -4.22 1.65
C ALA A 156 -14.66 -3.19 1.87
N SER A 157 -13.85 -2.91 0.84
CA SER A 157 -12.80 -1.89 0.91
C SER A 157 -13.35 -0.46 0.91
N LEU A 158 -14.43 -0.21 0.20
CA LEU A 158 -15.17 1.06 0.20
C LEU A 158 -15.78 1.34 1.58
N ASP A 159 -16.43 0.33 2.17
CA ASP A 159 -17.06 0.43 3.49
C ASP A 159 -16.00 0.70 4.56
N TRP A 160 -14.85 0.04 4.47
CA TRP A 160 -13.71 0.31 5.33
C TRP A 160 -13.18 1.74 5.17
N ALA A 161 -13.00 2.25 3.95
CA ALA A 161 -12.49 3.60 3.71
C ALA A 161 -13.42 4.68 4.32
N ARG A 162 -14.73 4.48 4.19
CA ARG A 162 -15.74 5.35 4.81
C ARG A 162 -15.70 5.30 6.33
N SER A 163 -15.67 4.10 6.91
CA SER A 163 -15.56 3.91 8.36
C SER A 163 -14.26 4.50 8.93
N ALA A 164 -13.14 4.35 8.24
CA ALA A 164 -11.87 4.94 8.63
C ALA A 164 -11.92 6.48 8.58
N TYR A 165 -12.58 7.04 7.56
CA TYR A 165 -12.82 8.47 7.46
C TYR A 165 -13.63 8.99 8.66
N ASP A 166 -14.75 8.35 8.98
CA ASP A 166 -15.62 8.73 10.11
C ASP A 166 -14.86 8.66 11.43
N THR A 167 -14.11 7.60 11.65
CA THR A 167 -13.27 7.42 12.84
C THR A 167 -12.25 8.55 13.01
N LEU A 168 -11.57 8.92 11.91
CA LEU A 168 -10.52 9.93 11.94
C LEU A 168 -11.08 11.35 11.85
N SER A 169 -12.28 11.58 11.33
CA SER A 169 -12.92 12.90 11.33
C SER A 169 -13.37 13.36 12.72
N GLY A 170 -13.50 12.43 13.68
CA GLY A 170 -13.94 12.69 15.02
C GLY A 170 -15.46 12.57 15.18
N ASP A 171 -16.18 12.18 14.14
CA ASP A 171 -17.62 11.89 14.17
C ASP A 171 -17.92 10.48 14.72
N GLY A 172 -16.89 9.63 14.81
CA GLY A 172 -16.95 8.31 15.45
C GLY A 172 -16.62 8.40 16.93
N GLY A 173 -17.63 8.51 17.77
CA GLY A 173 -17.48 8.42 19.22
C GLY A 173 -16.80 7.12 19.62
N ALA A 174 -15.68 7.21 20.33
CA ALA A 174 -15.00 6.21 21.14
C ALA A 174 -15.30 4.72 20.77
N ALA A 175 -14.56 4.17 19.83
CA ALA A 175 -14.52 2.73 19.64
C ALA A 175 -13.08 2.22 19.64
N THR A 176 -12.66 1.79 20.82
CA THR A 176 -11.86 0.61 21.12
C THR A 176 -10.42 0.57 20.60
N THR A 177 -9.55 1.09 21.44
CA THR A 177 -8.17 0.56 21.59
C THR A 177 -8.25 -0.88 22.13
N ARG A 178 -7.83 -1.84 21.34
CA ARG A 178 -7.34 -3.13 21.84
C ARG A 178 -6.15 -3.56 21.01
#